data_79a0b4ff906d816fb22added121f8087
#
_entry.id   79a0b4ff906d816fb22added121f8087
#
_cell.length_a   1.000
_cell.length_b   1.000
_cell.length_c   1.000
_cell.angle_alpha   90.00
_cell.angle_beta   90.00
_cell.angle_gamma   90.00
#
_symmetry.space_group_name_H-M   'P 1'
#
loop_
_entity.id
_entity.type
_entity.pdbx_description
1 polymer ?
#
loop_
_entity_poly.entity_id
_entity_poly.type
_entity_poly.pdbx_seq_one_letter_code
_entity_poly.pdbx_strand_id
1 'polypeptide(L)'
;AGFVALLGGKLSTRGNSIVREALNYPTYSGIRQMIRSVMVLDFSIEAIGAFLSFFVFVKDYPVKTAVWYSVFHSIAAFNNGGFDVLGRGDSVGMYTHNVWFNIVTCVLIVLGGLGFLVMRELLGMLSAKLHGREVGKLSLHAKVVLMMTGILVFGGALLIKLTEGSNISVMGAIFASITARTAGFATYPLGGFSNAGILVICVLMVIGASPGSTGGGIKTATAFVFVKRLVSVITGREARVFRRKIKDEAMSQAFIIVSLAVMWILLQTAVMSAFDPGIALRDI
;
A
#
# COMPACT_ATOMS: atom_id res chain seq x y z
N ALA A 1 9.76 12.05 -15.57
CA ALA A 1 9.28 11.30 -16.75
C ALA A 1 7.78 11.56 -17.00
N GLY A 2 6.91 11.39 -15.99
CA GLY A 2 5.45 11.61 -16.11
C GLY A 2 5.09 13.02 -16.56
N PHE A 3 5.69 14.05 -15.94
CA PHE A 3 5.48 15.45 -16.28
C PHE A 3 5.88 15.79 -17.73
N VAL A 4 7.01 15.25 -18.19
CA VAL A 4 7.48 15.42 -19.59
C VAL A 4 6.50 14.75 -20.58
N ALA A 5 5.96 13.59 -20.23
CA ALA A 5 4.98 12.89 -21.07
C ALA A 5 3.64 13.64 -21.17
N LEU A 6 3.19 14.29 -20.07
CA LEU A 6 1.98 15.14 -20.05
C LEU A 6 2.13 16.36 -20.95
N LEU A 7 3.27 17.04 -20.90
CA LEU A 7 3.56 18.21 -21.70
C LEU A 7 3.83 17.90 -23.19
N GLY A 8 3.60 16.66 -23.63
CA GLY A 8 3.82 16.25 -25.03
C GLY A 8 5.27 15.99 -25.41
N GLY A 9 6.21 16.07 -24.46
CA GLY A 9 7.63 15.78 -24.68
C GLY A 9 7.88 14.32 -25.05
N LYS A 10 8.91 14.07 -25.87
CA LYS A 10 9.40 12.72 -26.17
C LYS A 10 10.25 12.22 -25.00
N LEU A 11 9.88 11.10 -24.41
CA LEU A 11 10.73 10.41 -23.44
C LEU A 11 11.93 9.78 -24.17
N SER A 12 13.12 9.92 -23.60
CA SER A 12 14.31 9.20 -24.10
C SER A 12 14.13 7.69 -23.93
N THR A 13 14.93 6.90 -24.63
CA THR A 13 14.93 5.42 -24.51
C THR A 13 15.15 4.98 -23.06
N ARG A 14 16.08 5.66 -22.35
CA ARG A 14 16.35 5.42 -20.92
C ARG A 14 15.19 5.84 -20.03
N GLY A 15 14.52 6.95 -20.34
CA GLY A 15 13.30 7.38 -19.62
C GLY A 15 12.16 6.38 -19.77
N ASN A 16 11.97 5.85 -20.97
CA ASN A 16 10.98 4.81 -21.24
C ASN A 16 11.26 3.50 -20.48
N SER A 17 12.54 3.07 -20.38
CA SER A 17 12.90 1.85 -19.63
C SER A 17 12.64 2.02 -18.14
N ILE A 18 12.99 3.16 -17.56
CA ILE A 18 12.75 3.46 -16.13
C ILE A 18 11.24 3.45 -15.82
N VAL A 19 10.42 4.10 -16.66
CA VAL A 19 8.96 4.13 -16.47
C VAL A 19 8.36 2.72 -16.60
N ARG A 20 8.84 1.95 -17.59
CA ARG A 20 8.38 0.56 -17.78
C ARG A 20 8.67 -0.30 -16.56
N GLU A 21 9.87 -0.19 -16.01
CA GLU A 21 10.30 -0.96 -14.84
C GLU A 21 9.53 -0.53 -13.58
N ALA A 22 9.42 0.78 -13.34
CA ALA A 22 8.70 1.34 -12.21
C ALA A 22 7.22 0.93 -12.19
N LEU A 23 6.57 0.89 -13.37
CA LEU A 23 5.15 0.53 -13.51
C LEU A 23 4.94 -0.97 -13.80
N ASN A 24 6.02 -1.77 -13.86
CA ASN A 24 5.98 -3.19 -14.21
C ASN A 24 5.22 -3.45 -15.52
N TYR A 25 5.45 -2.62 -16.55
CA TYR A 25 4.70 -2.67 -17.80
C TYR A 25 5.46 -3.49 -18.86
N PRO A 26 4.79 -4.46 -19.53
CA PRO A 26 5.48 -5.43 -20.38
C PRO A 26 5.98 -4.87 -21.73
N THR A 27 5.44 -3.73 -22.21
CA THR A 27 5.67 -3.25 -23.59
C THR A 27 6.16 -1.80 -23.61
N TYR A 28 6.95 -1.43 -24.61
CA TYR A 28 7.39 -0.03 -24.85
C TYR A 28 6.35 0.80 -25.60
N SER A 29 5.46 0.16 -26.38
CA SER A 29 4.41 0.85 -27.11
C SER A 29 3.30 1.31 -26.18
N GLY A 30 2.82 2.55 -26.38
CA GLY A 30 1.68 3.08 -25.58
C GLY A 30 2.04 3.63 -24.20
N ILE A 31 3.33 3.73 -23.83
CA ILE A 31 3.75 4.26 -22.49
C ILE A 31 3.13 5.64 -22.22
N ARG A 32 3.09 6.55 -23.21
CA ARG A 32 2.51 7.87 -23.03
C ARG A 32 1.01 7.80 -22.69
N GLN A 33 0.26 6.97 -23.42
CA GLN A 33 -1.18 6.79 -23.16
C GLN A 33 -1.40 6.16 -21.78
N MET A 34 -0.53 5.23 -21.39
CA MET A 34 -0.55 4.61 -20.07
C MET A 34 -0.30 5.66 -18.98
N ILE A 35 0.77 6.47 -19.05
CA ILE A 35 1.06 7.53 -18.08
C ILE A 35 -0.12 8.49 -17.95
N ARG A 36 -0.71 8.92 -19.08
CA ARG A 36 -1.90 9.77 -19.05
C ARG A 36 -3.07 9.10 -18.33
N SER A 37 -3.30 7.81 -18.57
CA SER A 37 -4.37 7.07 -17.91
C SER A 37 -4.11 6.91 -16.40
N VAL A 38 -2.85 6.67 -15.99
CA VAL A 38 -2.46 6.65 -14.57
C VAL A 38 -2.78 7.98 -13.92
N MET A 39 -2.30 9.08 -14.48
CA MET A 39 -2.49 10.40 -13.88
C MET A 39 -3.96 10.82 -13.80
N VAL A 40 -4.75 10.55 -14.86
CA VAL A 40 -6.19 10.84 -14.83
C VAL A 40 -6.87 10.02 -13.72
N LEU A 41 -6.51 8.75 -13.58
CA LEU A 41 -7.07 7.89 -12.54
C LEU A 41 -6.69 8.38 -11.15
N ASP A 42 -5.41 8.68 -10.92
CA ASP A 42 -4.88 9.13 -9.64
C ASP A 42 -5.56 10.43 -9.21
N PHE A 43 -5.55 11.47 -10.06
CA PHE A 43 -6.23 12.73 -9.77
C PHE A 43 -7.73 12.58 -9.56
N SER A 44 -8.38 11.65 -10.27
CA SER A 44 -9.81 11.40 -10.08
C SER A 44 -10.11 10.82 -8.72
N ILE A 45 -9.31 9.84 -8.28
CA ILE A 45 -9.46 9.21 -6.95
C ILE A 45 -9.14 10.22 -5.85
N GLU A 46 -8.05 10.98 -6.00
CA GLU A 46 -7.68 12.02 -5.06
C GLU A 46 -8.74 13.11 -4.93
N ALA A 47 -9.35 13.56 -6.05
CA ALA A 47 -10.43 14.54 -6.04
C ALA A 47 -11.69 14.01 -5.32
N ILE A 48 -12.07 12.75 -5.58
CA ILE A 48 -13.18 12.10 -4.89
C ILE A 48 -12.88 11.97 -3.41
N GLY A 49 -11.67 11.52 -3.06
CA GLY A 49 -11.22 11.40 -1.67
C GLY A 49 -11.23 12.73 -0.93
N ALA A 50 -10.76 13.80 -1.57
CA ALA A 50 -10.80 15.15 -1.03
C ALA A 50 -12.25 15.62 -0.78
N PHE A 51 -13.14 15.40 -1.75
CA PHE A 51 -14.56 15.71 -1.59
C PHE A 51 -15.20 14.96 -0.41
N LEU A 52 -14.93 13.66 -0.27
CA LEU A 52 -15.46 12.86 0.83
C LEU A 52 -14.87 13.26 2.20
N SER A 53 -13.58 13.60 2.26
CA SER A 53 -12.89 14.06 3.46
C SER A 53 -13.35 15.45 3.90
N PHE A 54 -13.78 16.28 2.96
CA PHE A 54 -14.28 17.63 3.25
C PHE A 54 -15.46 17.63 4.23
N PHE A 55 -16.38 16.67 4.13
CA PHE A 55 -17.52 16.55 5.06
C PHE A 55 -17.11 16.21 6.50
N VAL A 56 -15.88 15.78 6.71
CA VAL A 56 -15.31 15.60 8.05
C VAL A 56 -14.68 16.89 8.52
N PHE A 57 -13.74 17.44 7.76
CA PHE A 57 -12.95 18.60 8.19
C PHE A 57 -13.76 19.89 8.31
N VAL A 58 -14.83 20.06 7.53
CA VAL A 58 -15.68 21.25 7.60
C VAL A 58 -16.45 21.39 8.93
N LYS A 59 -16.55 20.30 9.69
CA LYS A 59 -17.18 20.32 11.03
C LYS A 59 -16.26 20.92 12.10
N ASP A 60 -14.95 20.81 11.91
CA ASP A 60 -13.96 21.15 12.91
C ASP A 60 -13.13 22.39 12.52
N TYR A 61 -13.15 22.79 11.24
CA TYR A 61 -12.30 23.87 10.71
C TYR A 61 -13.08 24.80 9.79
N PRO A 62 -12.66 26.08 9.65
CA PRO A 62 -13.19 27.02 8.69
C PRO A 62 -13.11 26.46 7.25
N VAL A 63 -14.09 26.78 6.41
CA VAL A 63 -14.24 26.20 5.05
C VAL A 63 -12.94 26.21 4.23
N LYS A 64 -12.20 27.34 4.22
CA LYS A 64 -10.92 27.43 3.48
C LYS A 64 -9.89 26.42 3.96
N THR A 65 -9.74 26.28 5.29
CA THR A 65 -8.84 25.33 5.92
C THR A 65 -9.30 23.89 5.69
N ALA A 66 -10.62 23.65 5.81
CA ALA A 66 -11.20 22.34 5.57
C ALA A 66 -10.96 21.85 4.12
N VAL A 67 -11.08 22.72 3.13
CA VAL A 67 -10.76 22.40 1.72
C VAL A 67 -9.29 22.02 1.60
N TRP A 68 -8.38 22.82 2.16
CA TRP A 68 -6.95 22.56 2.10
C TRP A 68 -6.59 21.23 2.77
N TYR A 69 -7.11 20.98 4.00
CA TYR A 69 -6.86 19.73 4.73
C TYR A 69 -7.42 18.52 3.99
N SER A 70 -8.58 18.65 3.37
CA SER A 70 -9.20 17.56 2.60
C SER A 70 -8.38 17.17 1.38
N VAL A 71 -7.89 18.16 0.62
CA VAL A 71 -7.04 17.93 -0.55
C VAL A 71 -5.72 17.30 -0.13
N PHE A 72 -5.06 17.89 0.89
CA PHE A 72 -3.79 17.38 1.38
C PHE A 72 -3.92 15.95 1.91
N HIS A 73 -4.93 15.69 2.76
CA HIS A 73 -5.19 14.37 3.34
C HIS A 73 -5.45 13.32 2.26
N SER A 74 -6.27 13.65 1.26
CA SER A 74 -6.57 12.72 0.18
C SER A 74 -5.34 12.35 -0.63
N ILE A 75 -4.51 13.34 -1.00
CA ILE A 75 -3.26 13.13 -1.70
C ILE A 75 -2.29 12.30 -0.82
N ALA A 76 -2.12 12.67 0.44
CA ALA A 76 -1.23 11.95 1.36
C ALA A 76 -1.69 10.51 1.60
N ALA A 77 -3.00 10.25 1.72
CA ALA A 77 -3.56 8.92 1.92
C ALA A 77 -3.45 8.04 0.68
N PHE A 78 -3.81 8.55 -0.50
CA PHE A 78 -3.72 7.79 -1.74
C PHE A 78 -2.26 7.47 -2.13
N ASN A 79 -1.35 8.41 -1.91
CA ASN A 79 0.08 8.20 -2.17
C ASN A 79 0.80 7.44 -1.05
N ASN A 80 0.10 6.95 -0.03
CA ASN A 80 0.69 6.25 1.12
C ASN A 80 1.82 7.06 1.77
N GLY A 81 1.64 8.39 1.89
CA GLY A 81 2.65 9.30 2.40
C GLY A 81 2.60 9.49 3.92
N GLY A 82 1.43 9.29 4.55
CA GLY A 82 1.24 9.36 6.00
C GLY A 82 1.41 10.75 6.64
N PHE A 83 1.59 11.78 5.83
CA PHE A 83 1.71 13.15 6.34
C PHE A 83 0.36 13.73 6.72
N ASP A 84 0.31 14.44 7.84
CA ASP A 84 -0.82 15.26 8.24
C ASP A 84 -0.43 16.73 8.33
N VAL A 85 -1.43 17.59 8.26
CA VAL A 85 -1.29 19.05 8.41
C VAL A 85 -2.07 19.57 9.61
N LEU A 86 -2.53 18.67 10.48
CA LEU A 86 -3.36 19.02 11.64
C LEU A 86 -2.55 19.68 12.75
N GLY A 87 -1.21 19.49 12.76
CA GLY A 87 -0.27 20.18 13.66
C GLY A 87 -0.38 19.79 15.13
N ARG A 88 -1.00 18.64 15.45
CA ARG A 88 -1.24 18.20 16.83
C ARG A 88 -0.19 17.22 17.37
N GLY A 89 0.62 16.64 16.51
CA GLY A 89 1.63 15.64 16.89
C GLY A 89 1.09 14.23 17.15
N ASP A 90 -0.24 14.02 17.06
CA ASP A 90 -0.92 12.73 17.24
C ASP A 90 -1.44 12.15 15.93
N SER A 91 -0.89 12.62 14.80
CA SER A 91 -1.34 12.27 13.45
C SER A 91 -2.84 12.53 13.29
N VAL A 92 -3.64 11.52 12.98
CA VAL A 92 -5.09 11.63 12.82
C VAL A 92 -5.87 11.08 14.03
N GLY A 93 -5.25 11.09 15.24
CA GLY A 93 -5.80 10.52 16.47
C GLY A 93 -7.15 11.14 16.87
N MET A 94 -7.38 12.43 16.59
CA MET A 94 -8.68 13.06 16.86
C MET A 94 -9.86 12.41 16.11
N TYR A 95 -9.60 11.71 15.02
CA TYR A 95 -10.62 11.03 14.20
C TYR A 95 -10.72 9.53 14.46
N THR A 96 -10.12 9.02 15.54
CA THR A 96 -10.14 7.59 15.92
C THR A 96 -11.55 7.00 15.88
N HIS A 97 -12.54 7.71 16.41
CA HIS A 97 -13.93 7.26 16.49
C HIS A 97 -14.81 7.71 15.31
N ASN A 98 -14.26 8.49 14.37
CA ASN A 98 -15.01 8.92 13.20
C ASN A 98 -14.97 7.84 12.11
N VAL A 99 -16.05 7.04 12.06
CA VAL A 99 -16.16 5.90 11.12
C VAL A 99 -16.02 6.34 9.66
N TRP A 100 -16.61 7.47 9.28
CA TRP A 100 -16.55 7.98 7.91
C TRP A 100 -15.11 8.33 7.51
N PHE A 101 -14.40 9.07 8.36
CA PHE A 101 -13.00 9.40 8.15
C PHE A 101 -12.14 8.14 7.97
N ASN A 102 -12.30 7.18 8.90
CA ASN A 102 -11.53 5.93 8.87
C ASN A 102 -11.79 5.13 7.58
N ILE A 103 -13.06 5.04 7.13
CA ILE A 103 -13.39 4.32 5.89
C ILE A 103 -12.77 5.02 4.67
N VAL A 104 -12.95 6.34 4.54
CA VAL A 104 -12.41 7.10 3.40
C VAL A 104 -10.89 6.96 3.34
N THR A 105 -10.20 7.15 4.45
CA THR A 105 -8.74 7.02 4.54
C THR A 105 -8.29 5.60 4.20
N CYS A 106 -8.91 4.58 4.77
CA CYS A 106 -8.60 3.18 4.47
C CYS A 106 -8.78 2.84 2.98
N VAL A 107 -9.86 3.31 2.37
CA VAL A 107 -10.13 3.08 0.94
C VAL A 107 -9.06 3.76 0.08
N LEU A 108 -8.70 5.00 0.37
CA LEU A 108 -7.64 5.72 -0.36
C LEU A 108 -6.30 4.99 -0.27
N ILE A 109 -5.88 4.59 0.93
CA ILE A 109 -4.64 3.84 1.16
C ILE A 109 -4.64 2.52 0.38
N VAL A 110 -5.74 1.76 0.45
CA VAL A 110 -5.84 0.47 -0.24
C VAL A 110 -5.80 0.66 -1.75
N LEU A 111 -6.54 1.63 -2.30
CA LEU A 111 -6.52 1.93 -3.74
C LEU A 111 -5.12 2.32 -4.20
N GLY A 112 -4.44 3.24 -3.51
CA GLY A 112 -3.06 3.60 -3.82
C GLY A 112 -2.10 2.41 -3.74
N GLY A 113 -2.30 1.51 -2.76
CA GLY A 113 -1.49 0.31 -2.54
C GLY A 113 -1.75 -0.87 -3.47
N LEU A 114 -2.87 -0.92 -4.22
CA LEU A 114 -3.20 -2.02 -5.14
C LEU A 114 -2.33 -2.03 -6.40
N GLY A 115 -1.84 -0.86 -6.82
CA GLY A 115 -1.09 -0.70 -8.06
C GLY A 115 -1.99 -0.46 -9.27
N PHE A 116 -1.46 0.39 -10.15
CA PHE A 116 -2.20 0.91 -11.30
C PHE A 116 -2.74 -0.17 -12.25
N LEU A 117 -1.94 -1.20 -12.53
CA LEU A 117 -2.37 -2.27 -13.44
C LEU A 117 -3.61 -3.01 -12.92
N VAL A 118 -3.64 -3.28 -11.62
CA VAL A 118 -4.78 -3.95 -10.98
C VAL A 118 -5.99 -3.03 -10.95
N MET A 119 -5.81 -1.74 -10.58
CA MET A 119 -6.91 -0.78 -10.60
C MET A 119 -7.52 -0.62 -11.99
N ARG A 120 -6.69 -0.51 -13.04
CA ARG A 120 -7.15 -0.42 -14.42
C ARG A 120 -7.95 -1.66 -14.85
N GLU A 121 -7.50 -2.85 -14.46
CA GLU A 121 -8.18 -4.11 -14.76
C GLU A 121 -9.55 -4.16 -14.07
N LEU A 122 -9.62 -3.79 -12.78
CA LEU A 122 -10.87 -3.75 -12.02
C LEU A 122 -11.86 -2.73 -12.59
N LEU A 123 -11.40 -1.52 -12.93
CA LEU A 123 -12.24 -0.49 -13.55
C LEU A 123 -12.73 -0.91 -14.93
N GLY A 124 -11.88 -1.60 -15.73
CA GLY A 124 -12.27 -2.16 -17.02
C GLY A 124 -13.37 -3.21 -16.87
N MET A 125 -13.27 -4.10 -15.88
CA MET A 125 -14.30 -5.10 -15.58
C MET A 125 -15.60 -4.45 -15.12
N LEU A 126 -15.52 -3.43 -14.25
CA LEU A 126 -16.69 -2.68 -13.78
C LEU A 126 -17.38 -1.96 -14.95
N SER A 127 -16.61 -1.30 -15.80
CA SER A 127 -17.14 -0.62 -17.01
C SER A 127 -17.79 -1.61 -17.97
N ALA A 128 -17.17 -2.78 -18.22
CA ALA A 128 -17.75 -3.83 -19.06
C ALA A 128 -19.10 -4.29 -18.51
N LYS A 129 -19.16 -4.53 -17.19
CA LYS A 129 -20.40 -4.93 -16.51
C LYS A 129 -21.50 -3.88 -16.61
N LEU A 130 -21.16 -2.61 -16.41
CA LEU A 130 -22.13 -1.51 -16.49
C LEU A 130 -22.69 -1.31 -17.91
N HIS A 131 -21.88 -1.61 -18.94
CA HIS A 131 -22.30 -1.50 -20.36
C HIS A 131 -22.81 -2.82 -20.96
N GLY A 132 -23.07 -3.84 -20.14
CA GLY A 132 -23.57 -5.14 -20.59
C GLY A 132 -22.62 -5.90 -21.50
N ARG A 133 -21.30 -5.61 -21.45
CA ARG A 133 -20.26 -6.30 -22.21
C ARG A 133 -19.76 -7.52 -21.43
N GLU A 134 -19.18 -8.49 -22.15
CA GLU A 134 -18.54 -9.63 -21.49
C GLU A 134 -17.43 -9.17 -20.56
N VAL A 135 -17.50 -9.62 -19.30
CA VAL A 135 -16.49 -9.32 -18.29
C VAL A 135 -15.31 -10.27 -18.47
N GLY A 136 -14.15 -9.74 -18.80
CA GLY A 136 -12.91 -10.50 -18.91
C GLY A 136 -12.51 -11.17 -17.59
N LYS A 137 -11.61 -12.17 -17.65
CA LYS A 137 -11.07 -12.82 -16.45
C LYS A 137 -9.90 -12.01 -15.90
N LEU A 138 -9.83 -11.91 -14.56
CA LEU A 138 -8.70 -11.30 -13.87
C LEU A 138 -7.37 -11.97 -14.25
N SER A 139 -6.35 -11.15 -14.48
CA SER A 139 -4.98 -11.62 -14.69
C SER A 139 -4.46 -12.37 -13.46
N LEU A 140 -3.43 -13.19 -13.66
CA LEU A 140 -2.77 -13.90 -12.55
C LEU A 140 -2.21 -12.90 -11.53
N HIS A 141 -1.62 -11.82 -12.02
CA HIS A 141 -1.07 -10.75 -11.19
C HIS A 141 -2.15 -10.11 -10.31
N ALA A 142 -3.28 -9.70 -10.89
CA ALA A 142 -4.38 -9.09 -10.15
C ALA A 142 -4.96 -10.04 -9.09
N LYS A 143 -5.10 -11.33 -9.40
CA LYS A 143 -5.56 -12.34 -8.44
C LYS A 143 -4.63 -12.47 -7.24
N VAL A 144 -3.32 -12.52 -7.46
CA VAL A 144 -2.33 -12.62 -6.39
C VAL A 144 -2.33 -11.35 -5.53
N VAL A 145 -2.36 -10.17 -6.17
CA VAL A 145 -2.39 -8.89 -5.47
C VAL A 145 -3.64 -8.76 -4.59
N LEU A 146 -4.82 -9.02 -5.14
CA LEU A 146 -6.08 -8.91 -4.39
C LEU A 146 -6.13 -9.93 -3.24
N MET A 147 -5.71 -11.17 -3.48
CA MET A 147 -5.65 -12.21 -2.45
C MET A 147 -4.70 -11.80 -1.32
N MET A 148 -3.47 -11.36 -1.65
CA MET A 148 -2.50 -10.95 -0.64
C MET A 148 -2.94 -9.70 0.11
N THR A 149 -3.53 -8.72 -0.57
CA THR A 149 -4.10 -7.53 0.07
C THR A 149 -5.18 -7.92 1.07
N GLY A 150 -6.11 -8.81 0.69
CA GLY A 150 -7.14 -9.32 1.60
C GLY A 150 -6.56 -10.05 2.81
N ILE A 151 -5.61 -10.97 2.59
CA ILE A 151 -4.95 -11.72 3.68
C ILE A 151 -4.25 -10.76 4.65
N LEU A 152 -3.50 -9.80 4.14
CA LEU A 152 -2.75 -8.87 4.98
C LEU A 152 -3.67 -7.90 5.73
N VAL A 153 -4.72 -7.39 5.08
CA VAL A 153 -5.68 -6.47 5.73
C VAL A 153 -6.47 -7.19 6.81
N PHE A 154 -7.15 -8.27 6.46
CA PHE A 154 -8.05 -8.95 7.42
C PHE A 154 -7.28 -9.82 8.42
N GLY A 155 -6.23 -10.51 7.96
CA GLY A 155 -5.36 -11.30 8.84
C GLY A 155 -4.58 -10.40 9.79
N GLY A 156 -4.01 -9.30 9.31
CA GLY A 156 -3.34 -8.31 10.15
C GLY A 156 -4.28 -7.66 11.16
N ALA A 157 -5.48 -7.24 10.74
CA ALA A 157 -6.49 -6.69 11.65
C ALA A 157 -6.93 -7.69 12.71
N LEU A 158 -7.11 -8.96 12.33
CA LEU A 158 -7.44 -10.02 13.29
C LEU A 158 -6.32 -10.22 14.32
N LEU A 159 -5.06 -10.31 13.88
CA LEU A 159 -3.92 -10.48 14.77
C LEU A 159 -3.76 -9.27 15.70
N ILE A 160 -3.87 -8.04 15.20
CA ILE A 160 -3.84 -6.83 16.03
C ILE A 160 -5.00 -6.84 17.04
N LYS A 161 -6.20 -7.22 16.62
CA LYS A 161 -7.35 -7.30 17.55
C LYS A 161 -7.16 -8.36 18.61
N LEU A 162 -6.56 -9.50 18.29
CA LEU A 162 -6.26 -10.58 19.26
C LEU A 162 -5.17 -10.18 20.25
N THR A 163 -4.13 -9.43 19.81
CA THR A 163 -3.04 -9.00 20.69
C THR A 163 -3.44 -7.84 21.61
N GLU A 164 -4.27 -6.91 21.11
CA GLU A 164 -4.67 -5.69 21.86
C GLU A 164 -6.00 -5.85 22.60
N GLY A 165 -6.77 -6.86 22.31
CA GLY A 165 -8.04 -7.16 23.02
C GLY A 165 -9.02 -6.00 22.96
N SER A 166 -9.42 -5.48 24.15
CA SER A 166 -10.37 -4.36 24.31
C SER A 166 -9.74 -2.98 24.06
N ASN A 167 -8.40 -2.85 24.05
CA ASN A 167 -7.70 -1.57 23.94
C ASN A 167 -7.87 -0.90 22.57
N ILE A 168 -8.22 -1.68 21.54
CA ILE A 168 -8.45 -1.18 20.20
C ILE A 168 -9.83 -1.60 19.67
N SER A 169 -10.50 -0.68 18.97
CA SER A 169 -11.74 -1.01 18.28
C SER A 169 -11.48 -1.89 17.05
N VAL A 170 -12.51 -2.61 16.56
CA VAL A 170 -12.39 -3.39 15.32
C VAL A 170 -11.98 -2.49 14.14
N MET A 171 -12.59 -1.31 14.04
CA MET A 171 -12.23 -0.33 13.01
C MET A 171 -10.77 0.15 13.17
N GLY A 172 -10.32 0.40 14.40
CA GLY A 172 -8.93 0.76 14.71
C GLY A 172 -7.95 -0.33 14.32
N ALA A 173 -8.27 -1.60 14.58
CA ALA A 173 -7.44 -2.73 14.17
C ALA A 173 -7.34 -2.86 12.64
N ILE A 174 -8.46 -2.65 11.91
CA ILE A 174 -8.46 -2.61 10.45
C ILE A 174 -7.63 -1.44 9.95
N PHE A 175 -7.81 -0.25 10.52
CA PHE A 175 -7.04 0.94 10.17
C PHE A 175 -5.54 0.71 10.41
N ALA A 176 -5.15 0.22 11.59
CA ALA A 176 -3.77 -0.07 11.93
C ALA A 176 -3.14 -1.10 10.97
N SER A 177 -3.87 -2.15 10.61
CA SER A 177 -3.41 -3.15 9.64
C SER A 177 -3.21 -2.57 8.24
N ILE A 178 -4.07 -1.66 7.79
CA ILE A 178 -3.97 -1.02 6.48
C ILE A 178 -2.82 -0.01 6.48
N THR A 179 -2.75 0.86 7.49
CA THR A 179 -1.75 1.94 7.56
C THR A 179 -0.33 1.41 7.76
N ALA A 180 -0.15 0.30 8.49
CA ALA A 180 1.14 -0.34 8.68
C ALA A 180 1.82 -0.74 7.35
N ARG A 181 1.05 -0.98 6.29
CA ARG A 181 1.59 -1.30 4.96
C ARG A 181 2.00 -0.04 4.19
N THR A 182 2.90 0.73 4.80
CA THR A 182 3.60 1.90 4.24
C THR A 182 2.76 3.17 4.07
N ALA A 183 1.60 3.30 4.71
CA ALA A 183 0.83 4.53 4.67
C ALA A 183 1.24 5.53 5.76
N GLY A 184 1.40 5.11 7.02
CA GLY A 184 2.00 5.93 8.08
C GLY A 184 1.03 6.77 8.92
N PHE A 185 -0.28 6.79 8.63
CA PHE A 185 -1.25 7.45 9.50
C PHE A 185 -1.48 6.68 10.80
N ALA A 186 -1.64 7.36 11.91
CA ALA A 186 -1.94 6.75 13.20
C ALA A 186 -3.24 7.31 13.78
N THR A 187 -4.20 6.43 14.07
CA THR A 187 -5.39 6.75 14.87
C THR A 187 -5.19 6.35 16.32
N TYR A 188 -4.34 5.36 16.59
CA TYR A 188 -3.87 4.96 17.92
C TYR A 188 -2.36 5.15 17.99
N PRO A 189 -1.81 5.73 19.07
CA PRO A 189 -0.37 5.91 19.21
C PRO A 189 0.32 4.55 19.35
N LEU A 190 1.42 4.34 18.60
CA LEU A 190 2.16 3.07 18.63
C LEU A 190 2.66 2.69 20.03
N GLY A 191 3.03 3.70 20.86
CA GLY A 191 3.45 3.46 22.23
C GLY A 191 2.39 2.86 23.16
N GLY A 192 1.11 2.85 22.73
CA GLY A 192 0.01 2.21 23.45
C GLY A 192 -0.20 0.73 23.11
N PHE A 193 0.51 0.21 22.09
CA PHE A 193 0.38 -1.20 21.69
C PHE A 193 1.24 -2.11 22.56
N SER A 194 0.78 -3.35 22.76
CA SER A 194 1.55 -4.41 23.39
C SER A 194 2.77 -4.79 22.53
N ASN A 195 3.79 -5.42 23.13
CA ASN A 195 4.94 -5.90 22.38
C ASN A 195 4.54 -6.89 21.26
N ALA A 196 3.48 -7.69 21.49
CA ALA A 196 2.96 -8.61 20.49
C ALA A 196 2.28 -7.85 19.33
N GLY A 197 1.51 -6.79 19.64
CA GLY A 197 0.90 -5.92 18.64
C GLY A 197 1.94 -5.16 17.80
N ILE A 198 2.98 -4.64 18.43
CA ILE A 198 4.11 -4.01 17.75
C ILE A 198 4.79 -5.00 16.79
N LEU A 199 5.04 -6.24 17.23
CA LEU A 199 5.63 -7.26 16.36
C LEU A 199 4.78 -7.53 15.12
N VAL A 200 3.45 -7.63 15.28
CA VAL A 200 2.52 -7.79 14.15
C VAL A 200 2.62 -6.60 13.19
N ILE A 201 2.62 -5.38 13.74
CA ILE A 201 2.75 -4.14 12.95
C ILE A 201 4.08 -4.13 12.18
N CYS A 202 5.21 -4.46 12.82
CA CYS A 202 6.52 -4.55 12.16
C CYS A 202 6.50 -5.55 10.98
N VAL A 203 5.90 -6.72 11.15
CA VAL A 203 5.77 -7.70 10.06
C VAL A 203 4.94 -7.13 8.89
N LEU A 204 3.85 -6.42 9.20
CA LEU A 204 3.02 -5.77 8.19
C LEU A 204 3.75 -4.61 7.47
N MET A 205 4.61 -3.86 8.18
CA MET A 205 5.43 -2.79 7.60
C MET A 205 6.46 -3.31 6.61
N VAL A 206 7.06 -4.49 6.89
CA VAL A 206 8.01 -5.15 5.97
C VAL A 206 7.31 -5.57 4.67
N ILE A 207 6.07 -6.09 4.77
CA ILE A 207 5.28 -6.48 3.59
C ILE A 207 4.45 -5.28 3.15
N GLY A 208 5.02 -4.46 2.30
CA GLY A 208 4.41 -3.22 1.83
C GLY A 208 3.31 -3.42 0.79
N ALA A 209 3.26 -2.51 -0.16
CA ALA A 209 2.22 -2.44 -1.19
C ALA A 209 2.53 -3.31 -2.42
N SER A 210 1.62 -3.30 -3.41
CA SER A 210 1.72 -4.12 -4.61
C SER A 210 2.68 -3.53 -5.66
N PRO A 211 3.17 -4.32 -6.62
CA PRO A 211 3.95 -3.79 -7.73
C PRO A 211 3.19 -2.72 -8.54
N GLY A 212 3.87 -1.63 -8.89
CA GLY A 212 3.27 -0.50 -9.61
C GLY A 212 2.25 0.30 -8.79
N SER A 213 2.38 0.28 -7.46
CA SER A 213 1.60 1.08 -6.50
C SER A 213 2.40 2.28 -6.00
N THR A 214 1.75 3.16 -5.26
CA THR A 214 2.37 4.31 -4.58
C THR A 214 3.12 3.92 -3.31
N GLY A 215 2.80 2.79 -2.68
CA GLY A 215 3.42 2.34 -1.44
C GLY A 215 4.80 1.69 -1.62
N GLY A 216 5.58 1.70 -0.54
CA GLY A 216 6.93 1.12 -0.44
C GLY A 216 6.97 -0.36 -0.04
N GLY A 217 8.04 -0.76 0.63
CA GLY A 217 8.25 -2.09 1.21
C GLY A 217 8.47 -3.22 0.21
N ILE A 218 8.60 -4.45 0.73
CA ILE A 218 8.64 -5.66 -0.08
C ILE A 218 7.28 -5.82 -0.75
N LYS A 219 7.28 -5.89 -2.08
CA LYS A 219 6.02 -5.96 -2.83
C LYS A 219 5.24 -7.23 -2.53
N THR A 220 3.91 -7.12 -2.41
CA THR A 220 3.01 -8.25 -2.08
C THR A 220 3.22 -9.46 -2.98
N ALA A 221 3.48 -9.26 -4.28
CA ALA A 221 3.78 -10.34 -5.21
C ALA A 221 5.11 -11.03 -4.87
N THR A 222 6.15 -10.27 -4.48
CA THR A 222 7.46 -10.79 -4.07
C THR A 222 7.33 -11.61 -2.78
N ALA A 223 6.62 -11.07 -1.77
CA ALA A 223 6.34 -11.78 -0.51
C ALA A 223 5.59 -13.09 -0.77
N PHE A 224 4.58 -13.07 -1.66
CA PHE A 224 3.85 -14.28 -2.05
C PHE A 224 4.76 -15.34 -2.67
N VAL A 225 5.61 -14.94 -3.64
CA VAL A 225 6.55 -15.87 -4.31
C VAL A 225 7.55 -16.43 -3.32
N PHE A 226 8.06 -15.60 -2.39
CA PHE A 226 8.96 -16.03 -1.32
C PHE A 226 8.33 -17.10 -0.42
N VAL A 227 7.12 -16.85 0.09
CA VAL A 227 6.38 -17.84 0.91
C VAL A 227 6.14 -19.14 0.13
N LYS A 228 5.75 -19.04 -1.15
CA LYS A 228 5.57 -20.22 -2.00
C LYS A 228 6.87 -21.00 -2.21
N ARG A 229 8.02 -20.33 -2.30
CA ARG A 229 9.33 -20.97 -2.37
C ARG A 229 9.65 -21.73 -1.08
N LEU A 230 9.45 -21.10 0.09
CA LEU A 230 9.65 -21.76 1.39
C LEU A 230 8.78 -23.02 1.51
N VAL A 231 7.49 -22.91 1.23
CA VAL A 231 6.56 -24.05 1.26
C VAL A 231 7.00 -25.14 0.28
N SER A 232 7.45 -24.78 -0.93
CA SER A 232 7.96 -25.73 -1.93
C SER A 232 9.17 -26.51 -1.43
N VAL A 233 10.12 -25.83 -0.78
CA VAL A 233 11.32 -26.47 -0.22
C VAL A 233 10.95 -27.42 0.92
N ILE A 234 10.07 -27.01 1.85
CA ILE A 234 9.66 -27.81 2.99
C ILE A 234 8.86 -29.05 2.56
N THR A 235 7.97 -28.89 1.55
CA THR A 235 7.06 -29.98 1.12
C THR A 235 7.61 -30.85 0.00
N GLY A 236 8.75 -30.48 -0.61
CA GLY A 236 9.29 -31.14 -1.80
C GLY A 236 8.43 -31.01 -3.05
N ARG A 237 7.39 -30.16 -3.03
CA ARG A 237 6.44 -29.99 -4.13
C ARG A 237 6.78 -28.76 -4.97
N GLU A 238 6.45 -28.81 -6.27
CA GLU A 238 6.62 -27.63 -7.15
C GLU A 238 5.80 -26.43 -6.67
N ALA A 239 6.40 -25.24 -6.68
CA ALA A 239 5.71 -24.00 -6.40
C ALA A 239 4.72 -23.66 -7.52
N ARG A 240 3.43 -23.84 -7.27
CA ARG A 240 2.35 -23.53 -8.21
C ARG A 240 1.40 -22.49 -7.65
N VAL A 241 0.86 -21.63 -8.52
CA VAL A 241 -0.18 -20.64 -8.23
C VAL A 241 -1.26 -20.69 -9.31
N PHE A 242 -2.52 -20.84 -8.93
CA PHE A 242 -3.66 -20.96 -9.84
C PHE A 242 -3.37 -21.92 -11.02
N ARG A 243 -2.81 -23.10 -10.74
CA ARG A 243 -2.41 -24.16 -11.69
C ARG A 243 -1.22 -23.83 -12.59
N ARG A 244 -0.52 -22.70 -12.40
CA ARG A 244 0.69 -22.34 -13.14
C ARG A 244 1.93 -22.52 -12.28
N LYS A 245 2.99 -23.08 -12.85
CA LYS A 245 4.31 -23.17 -12.18
C LYS A 245 4.94 -21.77 -12.09
N ILE A 246 5.49 -21.43 -10.93
CA ILE A 246 6.28 -20.22 -10.74
C ILE A 246 7.67 -20.50 -11.32
N LYS A 247 8.21 -19.57 -12.11
CA LYS A 247 9.54 -19.68 -12.69
C LYS A 247 10.62 -19.65 -11.61
N ASP A 248 11.65 -20.47 -11.75
CA ASP A 248 12.76 -20.57 -10.80
C ASP A 248 13.51 -19.24 -10.64
N GLU A 249 13.66 -18.48 -11.73
CA GLU A 249 14.23 -17.13 -11.72
C GLU A 249 13.45 -16.18 -10.81
N ALA A 250 12.11 -16.17 -10.90
CA ALA A 250 11.27 -15.33 -10.06
C ALA A 250 11.37 -15.72 -8.57
N MET A 251 11.51 -17.01 -8.29
CA MET A 251 11.71 -17.51 -6.92
C MET A 251 13.07 -17.10 -6.37
N SER A 252 14.13 -17.17 -7.17
CA SER A 252 15.47 -16.74 -6.78
C SER A 252 15.53 -15.23 -6.56
N GLN A 253 14.94 -14.43 -7.43
CA GLN A 253 14.85 -12.98 -7.28
C GLN A 253 14.08 -12.59 -6.00
N ALA A 254 12.94 -13.24 -5.73
CA ALA A 254 12.16 -12.97 -4.54
C ALA A 254 12.95 -13.29 -3.27
N PHE A 255 13.70 -14.40 -3.26
CA PHE A 255 14.56 -14.77 -2.14
C PHE A 255 15.67 -13.74 -1.89
N ILE A 256 16.37 -13.30 -2.94
CA ILE A 256 17.42 -12.28 -2.85
C ILE A 256 16.85 -10.97 -2.31
N ILE A 257 15.72 -10.49 -2.84
CA ILE A 257 15.09 -9.22 -2.42
C ILE A 257 14.73 -9.27 -0.93
N VAL A 258 14.08 -10.35 -0.48
CA VAL A 258 13.67 -10.49 0.93
C VAL A 258 14.88 -10.60 1.84
N SER A 259 15.89 -11.39 1.46
CA SER A 259 17.14 -11.54 2.25
C SER A 259 17.87 -10.22 2.40
N LEU A 260 18.03 -9.45 1.31
CA LEU A 260 18.68 -8.13 1.35
C LEU A 260 17.86 -7.14 2.20
N ALA A 261 16.54 -7.15 2.12
CA ALA A 261 15.69 -6.28 2.93
C ALA A 261 15.82 -6.59 4.43
N VAL A 262 15.78 -7.87 4.82
CA VAL A 262 15.97 -8.29 6.21
C VAL A 262 17.37 -7.90 6.71
N MET A 263 18.40 -8.16 5.90
CA MET A 263 19.78 -7.80 6.25
C MET A 263 19.93 -6.29 6.43
N TRP A 264 19.30 -5.50 5.58
CA TRP A 264 19.31 -4.04 5.68
C TRP A 264 18.60 -3.54 6.94
N ILE A 265 17.43 -4.09 7.28
CA ILE A 265 16.70 -3.74 8.51
C ILE A 265 17.56 -4.07 9.74
N LEU A 266 18.15 -5.26 9.80
CA LEU A 266 19.02 -5.66 10.92
C LEU A 266 20.23 -4.73 11.04
N LEU A 267 20.87 -4.35 9.93
CA LEU A 267 21.98 -3.43 9.91
C LEU A 267 21.58 -2.06 10.46
N GLN A 268 20.46 -1.51 9.98
CA GLN A 268 19.96 -0.20 10.46
C GLN A 268 19.63 -0.24 11.95
N THR A 269 18.95 -1.28 12.41
CA THR A 269 18.62 -1.46 13.83
C THR A 269 19.89 -1.55 14.68
N ALA A 270 20.89 -2.31 14.24
CA ALA A 270 22.18 -2.43 14.94
C ALA A 270 22.92 -1.08 15.00
N VAL A 271 22.96 -0.35 13.90
CA VAL A 271 23.58 0.97 13.84
C VAL A 271 22.86 1.95 14.77
N MET A 272 21.55 2.06 14.73
CA MET A 272 20.78 2.94 15.60
C MET A 272 20.98 2.60 17.08
N SER A 273 20.90 1.32 17.43
CA SER A 273 21.16 0.86 18.81
C SER A 273 22.59 1.17 19.30
N ALA A 274 23.57 1.21 18.41
CA ALA A 274 24.94 1.54 18.75
C ALA A 274 25.17 3.05 18.98
N PHE A 275 24.47 3.89 18.19
CA PHE A 275 24.61 5.35 18.29
C PHE A 275 23.75 5.97 19.40
N ASP A 276 22.63 5.35 19.74
CA ASP A 276 21.74 5.80 20.83
C ASP A 276 21.33 4.64 21.76
N PRO A 277 22.21 4.25 22.71
CA PRO A 277 21.95 3.14 23.64
C PRO A 277 20.77 3.38 24.59
N GLY A 278 20.26 4.61 24.67
CA GLY A 278 19.12 4.98 25.53
C GLY A 278 17.77 4.70 24.91
N ILE A 279 17.69 4.49 23.60
CA ILE A 279 16.44 4.17 22.90
C ILE A 279 16.10 2.69 23.11
N ALA A 280 14.87 2.42 23.57
CA ALA A 280 14.42 1.03 23.66
C ALA A 280 14.30 0.41 22.26
N LEU A 281 14.64 -0.86 22.13
CA LEU A 281 14.62 -1.59 20.84
C LEU A 281 13.27 -1.51 20.11
N ARG A 282 12.18 -1.33 20.85
CA ARG A 282 10.82 -1.17 20.33
C ARG A 282 10.57 0.20 19.65
N ASP A 283 11.41 1.20 19.94
CA ASP A 283 11.27 2.58 19.47
C ASP A 283 12.21 2.84 18.26
N ILE A 284 13.06 1.85 17.91
CA ILE A 284 13.91 1.77 16.71
C ILE A 284 13.16 1.05 15.59
#